data_871bd7bbc3b3d3b02bcdac7290433dc5
#
_entry.id   871bd7bbc3b3d3b02bcdac7290433dc5
#
_cell.length_a   1.000
_cell.length_b   1.000
_cell.length_c   1.000
_cell.angle_alpha   90.00
_cell.angle_beta   90.00
_cell.angle_gamma   90.00
#
_symmetry.space_group_name_H-M   'P 1'
#
loop_
_entity.id
_entity.type
_entity.pdbx_description
1 polymer ?
#
loop_
_entity_poly.entity_id
_entity_poly.type
_entity_poly.pdbx_seq_one_letter_code
_entity_poly.pdbx_strand_id
1 'polypeptide(L)' 'MNKLKHLRTERGIPLYVLARRARVSLGTLTAWEKHGCPPVRIEPVQRVAKVLGVEPEELLEPVKEAQP' A
#
# COMPACT_ATOMS: atom_id res chain seq x y z
N MET A 1 -8.57 9.34 -2.42
CA MET A 1 -7.19 8.92 -2.44
C MET A 1 -6.95 7.94 -1.31
N ASN A 2 -6.23 6.87 -1.57
CA ASN A 2 -6.07 5.90 -0.51
C ASN A 2 -4.77 6.12 0.26
N LYS A 3 -4.64 5.38 1.33
CA LYS A 3 -3.52 5.58 2.24
C LYS A 3 -2.18 5.26 1.60
N LEU A 4 -2.13 4.20 0.80
CA LEU A 4 -0.87 3.83 0.19
C LEU A 4 -0.36 4.92 -0.73
N LYS A 5 -1.23 5.41 -1.60
CA LYS A 5 -0.82 6.45 -2.52
C LYS A 5 -0.42 7.72 -1.78
N HIS A 6 -1.18 8.05 -0.74
CA HIS A 6 -0.89 9.25 0.04
C HIS A 6 0.49 9.14 0.71
N LEU A 7 0.75 8.03 1.37
CA LEU A 7 2.02 7.86 2.06
C LEU A 7 3.18 7.84 1.07
N ARG A 8 2.98 7.19 -0.06
CA ARG A 8 4.03 7.12 -1.05
C ARG A 8 4.36 8.48 -1.63
N THR A 9 3.33 9.25 -1.98
CA THR A 9 3.56 10.55 -2.59
C THR A 9 4.14 11.54 -1.59
N GLU A 10 3.75 11.42 -0.33
CA GLU A 10 4.34 12.26 0.71
C GLU A 10 5.85 12.08 0.80
N ARG A 11 6.30 10.87 0.55
CA ARG A 11 7.72 10.56 0.63
C ARG A 11 8.43 10.71 -0.71
N GLY A 12 7.71 11.14 -1.74
CA GLY A 12 8.31 11.36 -3.04
C GLY A 12 8.84 10.11 -3.69
N ILE A 13 8.25 8.96 -3.42
CA ILE A 13 8.72 7.70 -3.96
C ILE A 13 7.90 7.34 -5.18
N PRO A 14 8.53 7.20 -6.36
CA PRO A 14 7.80 6.73 -7.53
C PRO A 14 7.29 5.31 -7.33
N LEU A 15 6.17 4.99 -7.96
CA LEU A 15 5.55 3.70 -7.76
C LEU A 15 6.48 2.55 -8.12
N TYR A 16 7.21 2.68 -9.23
CA TYR A 16 8.07 1.59 -9.64
C TYR A 16 9.24 1.41 -8.67
N VAL A 17 9.68 2.46 -8.02
CA VAL A 17 10.74 2.34 -7.03
C VAL A 17 10.23 1.60 -5.82
N LEU A 18 9.02 1.93 -5.39
CA LEU A 18 8.43 1.23 -4.25
C LEU A 18 8.26 -0.26 -4.57
N ALA A 19 7.81 -0.57 -5.78
CA ALA A 19 7.62 -1.96 -6.18
C ALA A 19 8.94 -2.73 -6.09
N ARG A 20 10.01 -2.13 -6.58
CA ARG A 20 11.30 -2.80 -6.56
C ARG A 20 11.81 -3.00 -5.14
N ARG A 21 11.70 -1.98 -4.32
CA ARG A 21 12.21 -2.07 -2.95
C ARG A 21 11.42 -3.05 -2.12
N ALA A 22 10.11 -3.07 -2.32
CA ALA A 22 9.26 -3.95 -1.54
C ALA A 22 9.16 -5.34 -2.14
N ARG A 23 9.71 -5.53 -3.34
CA ARG A 23 9.63 -6.80 -4.04
C ARG A 23 8.19 -7.22 -4.27
N VAL A 24 7.40 -6.27 -4.68
CA VAL A 24 6.00 -6.49 -5.01
C VAL A 24 5.82 -6.06 -6.44
N SER A 25 5.02 -6.78 -7.21
CA SER A 25 4.86 -6.44 -8.61
C SER A 25 4.20 -5.08 -8.76
N LEU A 26 4.56 -4.39 -9.84
CA LEU A 26 3.99 -3.10 -10.11
C LEU A 26 2.48 -3.19 -10.29
N GLY A 27 2.02 -4.26 -10.94
CA GLY A 27 0.59 -4.45 -11.11
C GLY A 27 -0.15 -4.56 -9.79
N THR A 28 0.44 -5.27 -8.84
CA THR A 28 -0.16 -5.40 -7.52
C THR A 28 -0.26 -4.05 -6.84
N LEU A 29 0.82 -3.28 -6.87
CA LEU A 29 0.80 -1.97 -6.24
C LEU A 29 -0.18 -1.03 -6.92
N THR A 30 -0.25 -1.10 -8.24
CA THR A 30 -1.20 -0.29 -8.98
C THR A 30 -2.62 -0.61 -8.54
N ALA A 31 -2.92 -1.90 -8.38
CA ALA A 31 -4.26 -2.29 -7.94
C ALA A 31 -4.52 -1.81 -6.51
N TRP A 32 -3.51 -1.88 -5.65
CA TRP A 32 -3.69 -1.43 -4.28
C TRP A 32 -3.93 0.08 -4.22
N GLU A 33 -3.28 0.84 -5.08
CA GLU A 33 -3.52 2.28 -5.09
C GLU A 33 -4.87 2.63 -5.67
N LYS A 34 -5.41 1.74 -6.48
CA LYS A 34 -6.71 1.96 -7.07
C LYS A 34 -7.85 1.50 -6.17
N HIS A 35 -7.67 0.36 -5.52
CA HIS A 35 -8.73 -0.27 -4.75
C HIS A 35 -8.47 -0.35 -3.26
N GLY A 36 -7.27 0.01 -2.83
CA GLY A 36 -6.91 -0.10 -1.42
C GLY A 36 -6.14 -1.38 -1.14
N CYS A 37 -5.34 -1.37 -0.09
CA CYS A 37 -4.63 -2.57 0.33
C CYS A 37 -5.62 -3.53 0.96
N PRO A 38 -5.45 -4.83 0.72
CA PRO A 38 -6.35 -5.79 1.35
C PRO A 38 -6.21 -5.72 2.86
N PRO A 39 -7.29 -5.93 3.59
CA PRO A 39 -7.26 -5.84 5.05
C PRO A 39 -6.68 -7.10 5.68
N VAL A 40 -5.51 -7.50 5.23
CA VAL A 40 -4.80 -8.65 5.77
C VAL A 40 -3.34 -8.29 5.89
N ARG A 41 -2.68 -8.93 6.82
CA ARG A 41 -1.26 -8.67 7.03
C ARG A 41 -0.43 -9.72 6.36
N ILE A 42 -0.48 -9.73 5.05
CA ILE A 42 0.34 -10.65 4.31
C ILE A 42 1.69 -10.02 4.08
N GLU A 43 2.65 -10.87 3.75
CA GLU A 43 4.01 -10.43 3.61
C GLU A 43 4.21 -9.27 2.65
N PRO A 44 3.58 -9.24 1.48
CA PRO A 44 3.77 -8.09 0.60
C PRO A 44 3.36 -6.77 1.23
N VAL A 45 2.26 -6.77 1.98
CA VAL A 45 1.83 -5.55 2.66
C VAL A 45 2.87 -5.14 3.70
N GLN A 46 3.41 -6.11 4.42
CA GLN A 46 4.42 -5.81 5.42
C GLN A 46 5.67 -5.23 4.79
N ARG A 47 6.08 -5.75 3.64
CA ARG A 47 7.28 -5.24 2.99
C ARG A 47 7.07 -3.82 2.48
N VAL A 48 5.90 -3.54 1.94
CA VAL A 48 5.61 -2.18 1.48
C VAL A 48 5.60 -1.22 2.66
N ALA A 49 4.98 -1.61 3.76
CA ALA A 49 4.95 -0.77 4.95
C ALA A 49 6.35 -0.48 5.44
N LYS A 50 7.21 -1.49 5.41
CA LYS A 50 8.57 -1.30 5.87
C LYS A 50 9.33 -0.30 5.01
N VAL A 51 9.15 -0.37 3.70
CA VAL A 51 9.82 0.58 2.81
C VAL A 51 9.34 1.99 3.08
N LEU A 52 8.05 2.14 3.37
CA LEU A 52 7.48 3.45 3.65
C LEU A 52 7.74 3.92 5.08
N GLY A 53 8.22 3.03 5.95
CA GLY A 53 8.50 3.40 7.32
C GLY A 53 7.27 3.56 8.17
N VAL A 54 6.24 2.76 7.89
CA VAL A 54 4.99 2.83 8.65
C VAL A 54 4.59 1.42 9.06
N GLU A 55 3.61 1.34 9.94
CA GLU A 55 3.09 0.05 10.34
C GLU A 55 2.14 -0.47 9.27
N PRO A 56 2.08 -1.79 9.08
CA PRO A 56 1.17 -2.32 8.06
C PRO A 56 -0.26 -1.86 8.23
N GLU A 57 -0.70 -1.67 9.46
CA GLU A 57 -2.06 -1.20 9.71
C GLU A 57 -2.34 0.14 9.07
N GLU A 58 -1.32 0.95 8.88
CA GLU A 58 -1.52 2.26 8.29
C GLU A 58 -1.81 2.19 6.81
N LEU A 59 -1.50 1.07 6.18
CA LEU A 59 -1.79 0.90 4.76
C LEU A 59 -3.15 0.29 4.51
N LEU A 60 -3.66 -0.47 5.49
CA LEU A 60 -4.91 -1.19 5.28
C LEU A 60 -6.07 -0.23 5.22
N GLU A 61 -6.92 -0.43 4.23
CA GLU A 61 -8.08 0.42 4.08
C GLU A 61 -9.24 -0.17 4.86
N PRO A 62 -9.92 0.63 5.63
CA PRO A 62 -11.08 0.12 6.33
C PRO A 62 -12.12 -0.34 5.33
N VAL A 63 -12.85 -1.34 5.69
CA VAL A 63 -13.89 -1.86 4.81
C VAL A 63 -15.14 -1.05 5.04
N LYS A 64 -15.08 0.20 4.67
CA LYS A 64 -16.21 1.06 4.90
C LYS A 64 -17.37 0.71 4.06
N GLU A 65 -17.03 0.27 2.91
CA GLU A 65 -18.08 -0.09 2.01
C GLU A 65 -18.86 -1.24 2.53
N ALA A 66 -18.33 -1.89 3.49
CA ALA A 66 -19.07 -2.98 4.05
C ALA A 66 -20.31 -2.48 4.72
N GLN A 67 -20.28 -1.27 5.17
CA GLN A 67 -21.48 -0.85 5.75
C GLN A 67 -22.32 -0.38 4.65
N PRO A 68 -23.43 -0.73 4.69
CA PRO A 68 -24.39 -0.39 3.67
C PRO A 68 -24.87 0.98 3.79
#